data_42e6e57393ff9d0b2fbd8f35f455af6d
#
_entry.id   42e6e57393ff9d0b2fbd8f35f455af6d
#
_cell.length_a   1.000
_cell.length_b   1.000
_cell.length_c   1.000
_cell.angle_alpha   90.00
_cell.angle_beta   90.00
_cell.angle_gamma   90.00
#
_symmetry.space_group_name_H-M   'P 1'
#
loop_
_entity.id
_entity.type
_entity.pdbx_description
1 polymer ?
#
loop_
_entity_poly.entity_id
_entity_poly.type
_entity_poly.pdbx_seq_one_letter_code
_entity_poly.pdbx_strand_id
1 'polypeptide(L)'
;MRCLVAREYYSGRLERLWLDGVAKPVCPLPMGENSLYVAYYASAEMGCHLTLDWSFPNCLLDLFCELRCHTNGLQLPVMNDLLGALSLHGLEHIPLVEKKEMRELALRGGPYTAAEQLALLDYCQTDVDALIALLPEMASKIPIDHALIRGRYLQAVARMESVGIPVDLPLLERLRANWESIQDDLIEDVDNDYGVFEGRVFKKDLFLEYLSRHQMAWPRLPSGNLDLQDKTFRSMAKAHPQISPLRELRHSLGQMRLNTFRVRGDARNRTLLSPFGGKTGRNQPSTTEFIFGSSVWLRGLIKPAEGWGIAYLDWSQQEFAVAAALSGDSAMQQAYASGDPYLEFAKLAGAVPPDATKKSHPKERALYKETVLAVNYGMGAESLADRIQQPVIVAKDLLRKHRQTFRTFWNWSDGNVDYALLHKKLWTVFGWQIQVSGPINARSLANFLMQANGAEMLRVACILMTEAGIRVCAPVHDAVLIEAPLDELEERIGQAQESMREASRQVLGDFELTTDADIYRYPDRYRDEERGRAFWDKVMSLLPDPDVA
;
A
#
# COMPACT_ATOMS: atom_id res chain seq x y z
N MET A 1 -19.94 2.42 16.85
CA MET A 1 -20.07 1.29 17.78
C MET A 1 -21.47 1.31 18.36
N ARG A 2 -22.13 0.15 18.46
CA ARG A 2 -23.48 0.01 19.03
C ARG A 2 -23.44 -0.62 20.43
N CYS A 3 -22.53 -1.56 20.62
CA CYS A 3 -22.31 -2.22 21.91
C CYS A 3 -20.80 -2.43 22.14
N LEU A 4 -20.46 -2.68 23.39
CA LEU A 4 -19.13 -3.06 23.84
C LEU A 4 -19.26 -4.26 24.76
N VAL A 5 -18.39 -5.25 24.54
CA VAL A 5 -18.13 -6.31 25.51
C VAL A 5 -16.62 -6.38 25.75
N ALA A 6 -16.22 -6.47 26.99
CA ALA A 6 -14.83 -6.67 27.39
C ALA A 6 -14.75 -7.56 28.62
N ARG A 7 -13.68 -8.37 28.70
CA ARG A 7 -13.43 -9.25 29.85
C ARG A 7 -12.01 -9.06 30.35
N GLU A 8 -11.87 -8.79 31.62
CA GLU A 8 -10.57 -8.78 32.27
C GLU A 8 -10.08 -10.24 32.43
N TYR A 9 -8.84 -10.50 32.00
CA TYR A 9 -8.32 -11.86 31.83
C TYR A 9 -8.15 -12.63 33.12
N TYR A 10 -7.64 -11.99 34.19
CA TYR A 10 -7.32 -12.67 35.44
C TYR A 10 -8.52 -12.79 36.40
N SER A 11 -9.30 -11.72 36.53
CA SER A 11 -10.48 -11.72 37.45
C SER A 11 -11.73 -12.29 36.79
N GLY A 12 -11.77 -12.39 35.48
CA GLY A 12 -12.97 -12.76 34.74
C GLY A 12 -14.06 -11.69 34.70
N ARG A 13 -13.81 -10.49 35.26
CA ARG A 13 -14.78 -9.39 35.28
C ARG A 13 -15.22 -9.05 33.84
N LEU A 14 -16.54 -9.07 33.64
CA LEU A 14 -17.19 -8.86 32.34
C LEU A 14 -17.88 -7.48 32.33
N GLU A 15 -17.59 -6.69 31.32
CA GLU A 15 -18.28 -5.44 30.99
C GLU A 15 -19.12 -5.64 29.73
N ARG A 16 -20.42 -5.30 29.79
CA ARG A 16 -21.35 -5.37 28.66
C ARG A 16 -22.15 -4.09 28.61
N LEU A 17 -21.99 -3.33 27.55
CA LEU A 17 -22.63 -2.02 27.41
C LEU A 17 -23.33 -1.90 26.07
N TRP A 18 -24.57 -1.44 26.10
CA TRP A 18 -25.28 -0.97 24.93
C TRP A 18 -25.08 0.55 24.80
N LEU A 19 -24.47 1.00 23.73
CA LEU A 19 -24.02 2.40 23.53
C LEU A 19 -24.87 3.19 22.56
N ASP A 20 -25.82 2.55 21.86
CA ASP A 20 -26.66 3.21 20.89
C ASP A 20 -27.59 4.22 21.59
N GLY A 21 -27.57 5.47 21.11
CA GLY A 21 -28.34 6.55 21.72
C GLY A 21 -27.72 7.20 22.96
N VAL A 22 -26.56 6.74 23.42
CA VAL A 22 -25.83 7.34 24.54
C VAL A 22 -24.92 8.45 24.03
N ALA A 23 -25.18 9.68 24.44
CA ALA A 23 -24.32 10.82 24.09
C ALA A 23 -23.04 10.77 24.94
N LYS A 24 -21.85 10.71 24.29
CA LYS A 24 -20.52 10.72 24.92
C LYS A 24 -20.39 9.71 26.08
N PRO A 25 -20.48 8.39 25.80
CA PRO A 25 -20.30 7.39 26.83
C PRO A 25 -18.85 7.43 27.38
N VAL A 26 -18.71 7.29 28.69
CA VAL A 26 -17.40 7.20 29.34
C VAL A 26 -16.79 5.82 29.05
N CYS A 27 -15.50 5.77 28.73
CA CYS A 27 -14.79 4.51 28.54
C CYS A 27 -14.69 3.75 29.87
N PRO A 28 -15.22 2.51 29.95
CA PRO A 28 -15.18 1.73 31.19
C PRO A 28 -13.85 0.99 31.38
N LEU A 29 -12.96 1.01 30.37
CA LEU A 29 -11.76 0.17 30.32
C LEU A 29 -10.53 0.94 30.84
N PRO A 30 -9.62 0.28 31.56
CA PRO A 30 -8.35 0.90 31.94
C PRO A 30 -7.45 1.03 30.72
N MET A 31 -6.95 2.27 30.45
CA MET A 31 -6.12 2.59 29.28
C MET A 31 -4.64 2.86 29.65
N GLY A 32 -4.28 2.74 30.92
CA GLY A 32 -2.94 3.07 31.43
C GLY A 32 -1.87 2.01 31.10
N GLU A 33 -0.62 2.33 31.47
CA GLU A 33 0.58 1.51 31.19
C GLU A 33 0.54 0.10 31.82
N ASN A 34 -0.21 -0.08 32.90
CA ASN A 34 -0.36 -1.37 33.60
C ASN A 34 -1.45 -2.26 32.99
N SER A 35 -2.00 -1.89 31.84
CA SER A 35 -3.09 -2.62 31.20
C SER A 35 -2.71 -2.98 29.76
N LEU A 36 -2.85 -4.24 29.39
CA LEU A 36 -2.72 -4.72 28.02
C LEU A 36 -4.11 -4.88 27.40
N TYR A 37 -4.41 -4.07 26.39
CA TYR A 37 -5.63 -4.21 25.60
C TYR A 37 -5.39 -5.25 24.49
N VAL A 38 -6.17 -6.32 24.50
CA VAL A 38 -6.06 -7.42 23.53
C VAL A 38 -7.28 -7.42 22.63
N ALA A 39 -7.04 -7.45 21.31
CA ALA A 39 -8.08 -7.45 20.30
C ALA A 39 -7.77 -8.41 19.14
N TYR A 40 -8.74 -8.57 18.24
CA TYR A 40 -8.57 -9.25 16.96
C TYR A 40 -9.01 -8.31 15.85
N TYR A 41 -8.04 -7.73 15.10
CA TYR A 41 -8.22 -6.63 14.14
C TYR A 41 -8.42 -5.26 14.81
N ALA A 42 -7.51 -4.93 15.71
CA ALA A 42 -7.58 -3.79 16.63
C ALA A 42 -7.77 -2.41 15.98
N SER A 43 -7.43 -2.21 14.70
CA SER A 43 -7.69 -0.92 14.04
C SER A 43 -9.18 -0.58 13.97
N ALA A 44 -10.07 -1.59 13.95
CA ALA A 44 -11.51 -1.37 13.98
C ALA A 44 -11.97 -0.88 15.38
N GLU A 45 -11.48 -1.49 16.47
CA GLU A 45 -11.76 -1.04 17.83
C GLU A 45 -11.22 0.37 18.07
N MET A 46 -9.99 0.66 17.60
CA MET A 46 -9.41 2.00 17.72
C MET A 46 -10.20 3.03 16.92
N GLY A 47 -10.74 2.68 15.75
CA GLY A 47 -11.69 3.52 15.01
C GLY A 47 -12.98 3.82 15.80
N CYS A 48 -13.45 2.85 16.61
CA CYS A 48 -14.56 3.06 17.54
C CYS A 48 -14.18 4.01 18.67
N HIS A 49 -12.98 3.88 19.25
CA HIS A 49 -12.48 4.81 20.26
C HIS A 49 -12.47 6.26 19.73
N LEU A 50 -11.96 6.49 18.52
CA LEU A 50 -12.01 7.82 17.89
C LEU A 50 -13.44 8.36 17.76
N THR A 51 -14.39 7.50 17.36
CA THR A 51 -15.78 7.91 17.17
C THR A 51 -16.45 8.27 18.50
N LEU A 52 -16.04 7.64 19.60
CA LEU A 52 -16.59 7.84 20.94
C LEU A 52 -15.81 8.89 21.75
N ASP A 53 -14.78 9.50 21.16
CA ASP A 53 -13.88 10.43 21.85
C ASP A 53 -13.19 9.80 23.06
N TRP A 54 -12.83 8.50 22.95
CA TRP A 54 -12.10 7.76 23.97
C TRP A 54 -10.60 7.76 23.69
N SER A 55 -9.80 7.80 24.76
CA SER A 55 -8.35 7.64 24.65
C SER A 55 -7.99 6.25 24.13
N PHE A 56 -6.85 6.16 23.44
CA PHE A 56 -6.28 4.87 23.08
C PHE A 56 -5.57 4.20 24.28
N PRO A 57 -5.52 2.86 24.33
CA PRO A 57 -4.72 2.15 25.33
C PRO A 57 -3.23 2.38 25.11
N ASN A 58 -2.44 2.49 26.18
CA ASN A 58 -1.00 2.61 26.10
C ASN A 58 -0.34 1.34 25.53
N CYS A 59 -0.87 0.16 25.89
CA CYS A 59 -0.38 -1.11 25.39
C CYS A 59 -1.51 -1.84 24.63
N LEU A 60 -1.29 -2.08 23.34
CA LEU A 60 -2.24 -2.76 22.46
C LEU A 60 -1.59 -3.98 21.81
N LEU A 61 -2.24 -5.13 21.98
CA LEU A 61 -1.87 -6.40 21.34
C LEU A 61 -2.99 -6.84 20.39
N ASP A 62 -2.67 -7.02 19.12
CA ASP A 62 -3.61 -7.53 18.12
C ASP A 62 -3.26 -8.96 17.73
N LEU A 63 -4.08 -9.92 18.15
CA LEU A 63 -3.86 -11.33 17.84
C LEU A 63 -4.01 -11.66 16.35
N PHE A 64 -4.79 -10.87 15.58
CA PHE A 64 -4.84 -11.01 14.12
C PHE A 64 -3.49 -10.67 13.46
N CYS A 65 -2.88 -9.57 13.88
CA CYS A 65 -1.58 -9.16 13.39
C CYS A 65 -0.50 -10.20 13.74
N GLU A 66 -0.51 -10.69 14.98
CA GLU A 66 0.45 -11.70 15.44
C GLU A 66 0.25 -13.04 14.73
N LEU A 67 -0.99 -13.48 14.51
CA LEU A 67 -1.27 -14.67 13.70
C LEU A 67 -0.69 -14.53 12.29
N ARG A 68 -0.93 -13.39 11.65
CA ARG A 68 -0.38 -13.09 10.32
C ARG A 68 1.13 -13.07 10.31
N CYS A 69 1.75 -12.49 11.34
CA CYS A 69 3.21 -12.47 11.47
C CYS A 69 3.77 -13.90 11.51
N HIS A 70 3.17 -14.78 12.32
CA HIS A 70 3.65 -16.15 12.49
C HIS A 70 3.35 -17.07 11.30
N THR A 71 2.27 -16.81 10.57
CA THR A 71 1.82 -17.67 9.46
C THR A 71 2.17 -17.11 8.08
N ASN A 72 2.80 -15.94 8.01
CA ASN A 72 3.17 -15.30 6.75
C ASN A 72 4.06 -16.22 5.89
N GLY A 73 3.64 -16.47 4.66
CA GLY A 73 4.32 -17.38 3.71
C GLY A 73 3.84 -18.83 3.77
N LEU A 74 3.05 -19.23 4.77
CA LEU A 74 2.42 -20.54 4.84
C LEU A 74 1.13 -20.58 4.02
N GLN A 75 0.82 -21.74 3.47
CA GLN A 75 -0.51 -22.04 2.94
C GLN A 75 -1.35 -22.62 4.06
N LEU A 76 -2.27 -21.81 4.60
CA LEU A 76 -3.14 -22.25 5.67
C LEU A 76 -4.38 -22.97 5.09
N PRO A 77 -4.90 -24.00 5.76
CA PRO A 77 -6.14 -24.67 5.39
C PRO A 77 -7.39 -23.84 5.74
N VAL A 78 -7.22 -22.76 6.49
CA VAL A 78 -8.29 -21.87 7.00
C VAL A 78 -7.95 -20.40 6.70
N MET A 79 -8.93 -19.52 6.79
CA MET A 79 -8.74 -18.07 6.68
C MET A 79 -8.07 -17.51 7.94
N ASN A 80 -7.53 -16.28 7.85
CA ASN A 80 -6.93 -15.59 9.00
C ASN A 80 -7.96 -14.84 9.87
N ASP A 81 -9.26 -15.10 9.72
CA ASP A 81 -10.27 -14.55 10.60
C ASP A 81 -10.25 -15.25 11.99
N LEU A 82 -11.01 -14.75 12.94
CA LEU A 82 -11.02 -15.29 14.30
C LEU A 82 -11.41 -16.78 14.34
N LEU A 83 -12.38 -17.20 13.51
CA LEU A 83 -12.77 -18.62 13.44
C LEU A 83 -11.64 -19.49 12.90
N GLY A 84 -10.94 -19.01 11.86
CA GLY A 84 -9.77 -19.70 11.33
C GLY A 84 -8.63 -19.78 12.33
N ALA A 85 -8.39 -18.73 13.14
CA ALA A 85 -7.42 -18.75 14.21
C ALA A 85 -7.75 -19.80 15.28
N LEU A 86 -8.99 -19.86 15.73
CA LEU A 86 -9.46 -20.87 16.68
C LEU A 86 -9.28 -22.28 16.12
N SER A 87 -9.72 -22.50 14.87
CA SER A 87 -9.56 -23.79 14.19
C SER A 87 -8.09 -24.21 14.07
N LEU A 88 -7.18 -23.27 13.76
CA LEU A 88 -5.74 -23.53 13.63
C LEU A 88 -5.13 -23.99 14.97
N HIS A 89 -5.67 -23.51 16.07
CA HIS A 89 -5.24 -23.86 17.44
C HIS A 89 -6.06 -24.99 18.07
N GLY A 90 -7.03 -25.60 17.32
CA GLY A 90 -7.87 -26.69 17.82
C GLY A 90 -8.88 -26.28 18.90
N LEU A 91 -9.25 -24.99 18.92
CA LEU A 91 -10.20 -24.43 19.85
C LEU A 91 -11.64 -24.49 19.31
N GLU A 92 -12.62 -24.64 20.19
CA GLU A 92 -14.04 -24.58 19.84
C GLU A 92 -14.45 -23.18 19.39
N HIS A 93 -15.41 -23.11 18.48
CA HIS A 93 -15.96 -21.86 17.98
C HIS A 93 -17.43 -21.98 17.58
N ILE A 94 -18.14 -20.86 17.50
CA ILE A 94 -19.52 -20.82 17.03
C ILE A 94 -19.63 -21.23 15.57
N PRO A 95 -20.78 -21.81 15.13
CA PRO A 95 -21.03 -22.15 13.73
C PRO A 95 -20.97 -20.91 12.82
N LEU A 96 -20.42 -21.09 11.61
CA LEU A 96 -20.28 -20.02 10.62
C LEU A 96 -21.64 -19.38 10.24
N VAL A 97 -22.72 -20.18 10.23
CA VAL A 97 -24.07 -19.69 9.90
C VAL A 97 -24.55 -18.67 10.91
N GLU A 98 -24.44 -18.97 12.21
CA GLU A 98 -24.81 -18.06 13.28
C GLU A 98 -24.01 -16.75 13.23
N LYS A 99 -22.73 -16.83 12.96
CA LYS A 99 -21.87 -15.64 12.77
C LYS A 99 -22.35 -14.76 11.60
N LYS A 100 -22.80 -15.36 10.50
CA LYS A 100 -23.31 -14.64 9.35
C LYS A 100 -24.61 -13.91 9.67
N GLU A 101 -25.55 -14.56 10.34
CA GLU A 101 -26.84 -13.98 10.73
C GLU A 101 -26.65 -12.77 11.67
N MET A 102 -25.80 -12.90 12.67
CA MET A 102 -25.51 -11.80 13.60
C MET A 102 -24.81 -10.62 12.92
N ARG A 103 -23.92 -10.91 11.98
CA ARG A 103 -23.29 -9.85 11.16
C ARG A 103 -24.32 -9.13 10.28
N GLU A 104 -25.24 -9.84 9.66
CA GLU A 104 -26.33 -9.24 8.85
C GLU A 104 -27.22 -8.37 9.72
N LEU A 105 -27.57 -8.83 10.94
CA LEU A 105 -28.32 -8.04 11.91
C LEU A 105 -27.57 -6.74 12.28
N ALA A 106 -26.28 -6.81 12.55
CA ALA A 106 -25.46 -5.63 12.85
C ALA A 106 -25.39 -4.65 11.66
N LEU A 107 -25.26 -5.16 10.42
CA LEU A 107 -25.18 -4.34 9.20
C LEU A 107 -26.53 -3.71 8.81
N ARG A 108 -27.64 -4.33 9.15
CA ARG A 108 -28.98 -3.76 8.95
C ARG A 108 -29.12 -2.39 9.60
N GLY A 109 -28.48 -2.16 10.73
CA GLY A 109 -28.62 -0.93 11.53
C GLY A 109 -29.89 -0.93 12.38
N GLY A 110 -30.00 0.07 13.28
CA GLY A 110 -31.17 0.25 14.15
C GLY A 110 -32.42 0.78 13.42
N PRO A 111 -33.56 0.89 14.13
CA PRO A 111 -33.68 0.60 15.56
C PRO A 111 -33.65 -0.91 15.86
N TYR A 112 -33.15 -1.30 17.04
CA TYR A 112 -33.08 -2.67 17.49
C TYR A 112 -34.08 -2.91 18.62
N THR A 113 -34.76 -4.07 18.59
CA THR A 113 -35.57 -4.56 19.73
C THR A 113 -34.66 -4.96 20.89
N ALA A 114 -35.23 -5.06 22.10
CA ALA A 114 -34.48 -5.52 23.29
C ALA A 114 -33.88 -6.94 23.09
N ALA A 115 -34.60 -7.81 22.39
CA ALA A 115 -34.07 -9.14 22.06
C ALA A 115 -32.89 -9.09 21.09
N GLU A 116 -32.94 -8.24 20.06
CA GLU A 116 -31.83 -8.05 19.11
C GLU A 116 -30.60 -7.38 19.77
N GLN A 117 -30.82 -6.43 20.70
CA GLN A 117 -29.74 -5.85 21.50
C GLN A 117 -29.02 -6.90 22.34
N LEU A 118 -29.79 -7.76 23.01
CA LEU A 118 -29.24 -8.86 23.81
C LEU A 118 -28.47 -9.86 22.89
N ALA A 119 -29.05 -10.27 21.77
CA ALA A 119 -28.40 -11.16 20.81
C ALA A 119 -27.08 -10.60 20.27
N LEU A 120 -27.01 -9.29 19.98
CA LEU A 120 -25.77 -8.64 19.53
C LEU A 120 -24.72 -8.56 20.65
N LEU A 121 -25.14 -8.33 21.90
CA LEU A 121 -24.25 -8.38 23.06
C LEU A 121 -23.72 -9.80 23.33
N ASP A 122 -24.57 -10.80 23.22
CA ASP A 122 -24.19 -12.22 23.37
C ASP A 122 -23.20 -12.62 22.28
N TYR A 123 -23.47 -12.24 21.03
CA TYR A 123 -22.56 -12.48 19.91
C TYR A 123 -21.20 -11.78 20.12
N CYS A 124 -21.20 -10.51 20.55
CA CYS A 124 -19.97 -9.78 20.85
C CYS A 124 -19.17 -10.46 22.00
N GLN A 125 -19.89 -11.02 22.99
CA GLN A 125 -19.26 -11.77 24.08
C GLN A 125 -18.61 -13.06 23.59
N THR A 126 -19.19 -13.78 22.64
CA THR A 126 -18.56 -15.01 22.10
C THR A 126 -17.22 -14.72 21.42
N ASP A 127 -17.10 -13.57 20.71
CA ASP A 127 -15.83 -13.15 20.13
C ASP A 127 -14.80 -12.81 21.24
N VAL A 128 -15.21 -12.18 22.36
CA VAL A 128 -14.33 -11.89 23.51
C VAL A 128 -13.91 -13.17 24.24
N ASP A 129 -14.81 -14.11 24.45
CA ASP A 129 -14.50 -15.41 25.08
C ASP A 129 -13.53 -16.21 24.19
N ALA A 130 -13.66 -16.10 22.87
CA ALA A 130 -12.71 -16.66 21.92
C ALA A 130 -11.30 -16.07 22.07
N LEU A 131 -11.18 -14.76 22.31
CA LEU A 131 -9.87 -14.12 22.57
C LEU A 131 -9.24 -14.61 23.88
N ILE A 132 -10.05 -14.81 24.93
CA ILE A 132 -9.58 -15.38 26.21
C ILE A 132 -8.99 -16.78 26.00
N ALA A 133 -9.61 -17.61 25.16
CA ALA A 133 -9.11 -18.94 24.84
C ALA A 133 -7.89 -18.91 23.91
N LEU A 134 -7.84 -17.98 22.94
CA LEU A 134 -6.79 -17.91 21.93
C LEU A 134 -5.48 -17.31 22.47
N LEU A 135 -5.55 -16.33 23.37
CA LEU A 135 -4.38 -15.61 23.88
C LEU A 135 -3.31 -16.54 24.47
N PRO A 136 -3.60 -17.50 25.38
CA PRO A 136 -2.57 -18.38 25.94
C PRO A 136 -1.92 -19.29 24.89
N GLU A 137 -2.67 -19.72 23.88
CA GLU A 137 -2.15 -20.57 22.80
C GLU A 137 -1.14 -19.83 21.87
N MET A 138 -1.28 -18.51 21.77
CA MET A 138 -0.41 -17.67 20.97
C MET A 138 0.72 -17.02 21.77
N ALA A 139 0.51 -16.73 23.06
CA ALA A 139 1.36 -15.88 23.89
C ALA A 139 2.84 -16.30 23.89
N SER A 140 3.12 -17.63 23.97
CA SER A 140 4.49 -18.15 23.99
C SER A 140 5.30 -17.88 22.71
N LYS A 141 4.63 -17.54 21.63
CA LYS A 141 5.24 -17.26 20.31
C LYS A 141 5.35 -15.76 20.01
N ILE A 142 4.76 -14.90 20.84
CA ILE A 142 4.67 -13.45 20.61
C ILE A 142 5.81 -12.72 21.33
N PRO A 143 6.78 -12.14 20.61
CA PRO A 143 7.74 -11.22 21.19
C PRO A 143 7.01 -9.92 21.56
N ILE A 144 6.71 -9.73 22.84
CA ILE A 144 5.80 -8.66 23.29
C ILE A 144 6.28 -7.26 22.87
N ASP A 145 7.58 -6.99 22.95
CA ASP A 145 8.15 -5.70 22.58
C ASP A 145 7.83 -5.34 21.11
N HIS A 146 8.01 -6.30 20.22
CA HIS A 146 7.71 -6.11 18.79
C HIS A 146 6.19 -6.06 18.53
N ALA A 147 5.40 -6.84 19.27
CA ALA A 147 3.94 -6.84 19.16
C ALA A 147 3.35 -5.49 19.57
N LEU A 148 3.90 -4.85 20.62
CA LEU A 148 3.47 -3.51 21.05
C LEU A 148 3.80 -2.42 20.01
N ILE A 149 4.92 -2.52 19.30
CA ILE A 149 5.20 -1.62 18.14
C ILE A 149 4.13 -1.81 17.07
N ARG A 150 3.77 -3.04 16.73
CA ARG A 150 2.69 -3.33 15.79
C ARG A 150 1.34 -2.80 16.28
N GLY A 151 1.05 -2.93 17.57
CA GLY A 151 -0.15 -2.36 18.20
C GLY A 151 -0.22 -0.83 18.09
N ARG A 152 0.87 -0.11 18.35
CA ARG A 152 0.96 1.36 18.14
C ARG A 152 0.70 1.72 16.68
N TYR A 153 1.20 0.92 15.74
CA TYR A 153 0.90 1.15 14.33
C TYR A 153 -0.59 0.99 14.01
N LEU A 154 -1.30 0.03 14.61
CA LEU A 154 -2.75 -0.11 14.40
C LEU A 154 -3.55 1.07 14.96
N GLN A 155 -3.06 1.71 16.02
CA GLN A 155 -3.61 3.00 16.49
C GLN A 155 -3.36 4.12 15.46
N ALA A 156 -2.16 4.19 14.88
CA ALA A 156 -1.86 5.12 13.79
C ALA A 156 -2.75 4.88 12.57
N VAL A 157 -2.97 3.60 12.19
CA VAL A 157 -3.90 3.22 11.12
C VAL A 157 -5.31 3.75 11.37
N ALA A 158 -5.85 3.57 12.58
CA ALA A 158 -7.19 4.08 12.92
C ALA A 158 -7.27 5.61 12.77
N ARG A 159 -6.22 6.35 13.19
CA ARG A 159 -6.15 7.81 13.00
C ARG A 159 -6.14 8.18 11.51
N MET A 160 -5.30 7.52 10.70
CA MET A 160 -5.20 7.75 9.26
C MET A 160 -6.50 7.43 8.51
N GLU A 161 -7.13 6.30 8.82
CA GLU A 161 -8.44 5.93 8.27
C GLU A 161 -9.56 6.90 8.68
N SER A 162 -9.47 7.50 9.86
CA SER A 162 -10.38 8.55 10.31
C SER A 162 -10.15 9.87 9.57
N VAL A 163 -8.90 10.28 9.38
CA VAL A 163 -8.54 11.50 8.63
C VAL A 163 -8.98 11.36 7.18
N GLY A 164 -8.50 10.34 6.46
CA GLY A 164 -8.76 10.13 5.04
C GLY A 164 -8.13 11.20 4.14
N ILE A 165 -8.25 11.02 2.83
CA ILE A 165 -7.62 11.86 1.81
C ILE A 165 -8.62 12.91 1.31
N PRO A 166 -8.27 14.22 1.29
CA PRO A 166 -9.15 15.26 0.78
C PRO A 166 -9.33 15.15 -0.73
N VAL A 167 -10.57 15.28 -1.22
CA VAL A 167 -10.96 15.09 -2.62
C VAL A 167 -11.85 16.25 -3.07
N ASP A 168 -11.66 16.73 -4.29
CA ASP A 168 -12.54 17.67 -4.96
C ASP A 168 -13.88 16.99 -5.29
N LEU A 169 -14.80 16.95 -4.32
CA LEU A 169 -16.09 16.27 -4.44
C LEU A 169 -16.97 16.88 -5.55
N PRO A 170 -17.09 18.22 -5.68
CA PRO A 170 -17.85 18.81 -6.78
C PRO A 170 -17.35 18.37 -8.16
N LEU A 171 -16.03 18.34 -8.37
CA LEU A 171 -15.47 17.88 -9.62
C LEU A 171 -15.69 16.37 -9.84
N LEU A 172 -15.57 15.55 -8.79
CA LEU A 172 -15.88 14.12 -8.87
C LEU A 172 -17.33 13.86 -9.29
N GLU A 173 -18.27 14.59 -8.73
CA GLU A 173 -19.69 14.47 -9.07
C GLU A 173 -19.98 14.92 -10.51
N ARG A 174 -19.36 15.99 -10.98
CA ARG A 174 -19.43 16.42 -12.38
C ARG A 174 -18.85 15.35 -13.33
N LEU A 175 -17.72 14.76 -12.98
CA LEU A 175 -17.14 13.66 -13.75
C LEU A 175 -18.07 12.46 -13.80
N ARG A 176 -18.70 12.09 -12.69
CA ARG A 176 -19.68 10.99 -12.65
C ARG A 176 -20.91 11.27 -13.50
N ALA A 177 -21.44 12.47 -13.44
CA ALA A 177 -22.63 12.88 -14.20
C ALA A 177 -22.39 12.86 -15.72
N ASN A 178 -21.18 13.21 -16.17
CA ASN A 178 -20.80 13.28 -17.58
C ASN A 178 -19.96 12.08 -18.05
N TRP A 179 -19.81 11.07 -17.20
CA TRP A 179 -18.84 10.01 -17.45
C TRP A 179 -19.10 9.21 -18.72
N GLU A 180 -20.37 8.95 -19.01
CA GLU A 180 -20.76 8.20 -20.19
C GLU A 180 -20.44 8.97 -21.48
N SER A 181 -20.73 10.27 -21.53
CA SER A 181 -20.36 11.12 -22.66
C SER A 181 -18.85 11.20 -22.87
N ILE A 182 -18.09 11.41 -21.79
CA ILE A 182 -16.63 11.45 -21.83
C ILE A 182 -16.04 10.13 -22.39
N GLN A 183 -16.63 8.97 -22.01
CA GLN A 183 -16.20 7.69 -22.57
C GLN A 183 -16.49 7.57 -24.05
N ASP A 184 -17.67 8.04 -24.50
CA ASP A 184 -18.06 8.02 -25.90
C ASP A 184 -17.11 8.88 -26.73
N ASP A 185 -16.81 10.11 -26.29
CA ASP A 185 -15.87 11.02 -26.94
C ASP A 185 -14.44 10.44 -26.99
N LEU A 186 -13.97 9.82 -25.91
CA LEU A 186 -12.65 9.17 -25.87
C LEU A 186 -12.55 7.97 -26.81
N ILE A 187 -13.64 7.20 -26.94
CA ILE A 187 -13.68 6.06 -27.85
C ILE A 187 -13.73 6.55 -29.30
N GLU A 188 -14.60 7.51 -29.61
CA GLU A 188 -14.73 8.07 -30.96
C GLU A 188 -13.39 8.64 -31.46
N ASP A 189 -12.68 9.40 -30.62
CA ASP A 189 -11.39 10.02 -30.94
C ASP A 189 -10.30 8.99 -31.32
N VAL A 190 -10.35 7.79 -30.77
CA VAL A 190 -9.33 6.75 -31.01
C VAL A 190 -9.86 5.68 -31.98
N ASP A 191 -11.11 5.22 -31.81
CA ASP A 191 -11.63 4.06 -32.53
C ASP A 191 -11.93 4.33 -34.01
N ASN A 192 -12.00 5.61 -34.43
CA ASN A 192 -12.08 5.99 -35.83
C ASN A 192 -10.95 5.37 -36.69
N ASP A 193 -9.78 5.15 -36.09
CA ASP A 193 -8.63 4.54 -36.74
C ASP A 193 -8.64 3.01 -36.69
N TYR A 194 -9.43 2.41 -35.77
CA TYR A 194 -9.38 0.96 -35.49
C TYR A 194 -10.68 0.25 -35.82
N GLY A 195 -11.84 0.82 -35.47
CA GLY A 195 -13.16 0.22 -35.66
C GLY A 195 -13.34 -1.05 -34.85
N VAL A 196 -12.87 -1.06 -33.61
CA VAL A 196 -12.86 -2.23 -32.71
C VAL A 196 -13.82 -2.14 -31.55
N PHE A 197 -14.57 -1.03 -31.43
CA PHE A 197 -15.61 -0.86 -30.44
C PHE A 197 -17.00 -0.89 -31.09
N GLU A 198 -17.98 -1.44 -30.36
CA GLU A 198 -19.41 -1.23 -30.60
C GLU A 198 -19.99 -0.56 -29.37
N GLY A 199 -20.35 0.71 -29.48
CA GLY A 199 -20.59 1.57 -28.34
C GLY A 199 -19.37 1.57 -27.41
N ARG A 200 -19.56 1.27 -26.12
CA ARG A 200 -18.46 1.25 -25.14
C ARG A 200 -17.80 -0.13 -24.96
N VAL A 201 -18.14 -1.10 -25.80
CA VAL A 201 -17.67 -2.49 -25.67
C VAL A 201 -16.62 -2.81 -26.74
N PHE A 202 -15.40 -3.11 -26.28
CA PHE A 202 -14.35 -3.63 -27.15
C PHE A 202 -14.72 -5.02 -27.67
N LYS A 203 -14.73 -5.20 -29.01
CA LYS A 203 -15.09 -6.43 -29.70
C LYS A 203 -13.87 -7.18 -30.20
N LYS A 204 -13.74 -8.41 -29.73
CA LYS A 204 -12.59 -9.28 -30.07
C LYS A 204 -12.56 -9.62 -31.56
N ASP A 205 -13.74 -9.81 -32.14
CA ASP A 205 -13.88 -10.19 -33.54
C ASP A 205 -13.48 -9.03 -34.46
N LEU A 206 -13.93 -7.81 -34.17
CA LEU A 206 -13.51 -6.61 -34.91
C LEU A 206 -11.99 -6.36 -34.76
N PHE A 207 -11.44 -6.61 -33.57
CA PHE A 207 -10.00 -6.51 -33.37
C PHE A 207 -9.24 -7.58 -34.18
N LEU A 208 -9.75 -8.80 -34.28
CA LEU A 208 -9.17 -9.85 -35.14
C LEU A 208 -9.17 -9.43 -36.61
N GLU A 209 -10.25 -8.80 -37.09
CA GLU A 209 -10.34 -8.25 -38.44
C GLU A 209 -9.35 -7.12 -38.67
N TYR A 210 -9.20 -6.21 -37.71
CA TYR A 210 -8.20 -5.15 -37.74
C TYR A 210 -6.79 -5.73 -37.87
N LEU A 211 -6.42 -6.71 -37.02
CA LEU A 211 -5.13 -7.40 -37.08
C LEU A 211 -4.87 -8.07 -38.42
N SER A 212 -5.90 -8.72 -38.98
CA SER A 212 -5.83 -9.38 -40.30
C SER A 212 -5.60 -8.38 -41.40
N ARG A 213 -6.34 -7.27 -41.42
CA ARG A 213 -6.19 -6.18 -42.41
C ARG A 213 -4.79 -5.58 -42.42
N HIS A 214 -4.20 -5.43 -41.22
CA HIS A 214 -2.87 -4.84 -41.05
C HIS A 214 -1.75 -5.89 -41.00
N GLN A 215 -2.05 -7.17 -41.27
CA GLN A 215 -1.09 -8.28 -41.29
C GLN A 215 -0.25 -8.37 -39.99
N MET A 216 -0.87 -8.06 -38.84
CA MET A 216 -0.23 -8.12 -37.54
C MET A 216 -0.40 -9.48 -36.88
N ALA A 217 0.71 -10.18 -36.62
CA ALA A 217 0.69 -11.36 -35.80
C ALA A 217 0.45 -10.98 -34.33
N TRP A 218 -0.51 -11.63 -33.68
CA TRP A 218 -0.87 -11.36 -32.28
C TRP A 218 -0.72 -12.60 -31.41
N PRO A 219 -0.14 -12.48 -30.18
CA PRO A 219 0.01 -13.57 -29.25
C PRO A 219 -1.35 -14.19 -28.88
N ARG A 220 -1.36 -15.51 -28.70
CA ARG A 220 -2.55 -16.26 -28.34
C ARG A 220 -2.35 -17.01 -27.04
N LEU A 221 -3.43 -17.15 -26.29
CA LEU A 221 -3.51 -18.00 -25.11
C LEU A 221 -3.48 -19.49 -25.50
N PRO A 222 -3.18 -20.41 -24.58
CA PRO A 222 -3.27 -21.86 -24.85
C PRO A 222 -4.65 -22.32 -25.35
N SER A 223 -5.71 -21.55 -25.07
CA SER A 223 -7.07 -21.77 -25.59
C SER A 223 -7.27 -21.40 -27.06
N GLY A 224 -6.25 -20.84 -27.74
CA GLY A 224 -6.32 -20.33 -29.10
C GLY A 224 -6.88 -18.91 -29.24
N ASN A 225 -7.46 -18.34 -28.19
CA ASN A 225 -7.94 -16.96 -28.16
C ASN A 225 -6.80 -15.95 -28.19
N LEU A 226 -7.06 -14.72 -28.68
CA LEU A 226 -6.11 -13.62 -28.60
C LEU A 226 -5.76 -13.31 -27.13
N ASP A 227 -4.49 -13.11 -26.83
CA ASP A 227 -4.08 -12.61 -25.50
C ASP A 227 -4.30 -11.10 -25.43
N LEU A 228 -5.38 -10.68 -24.77
CA LEU A 228 -5.81 -9.30 -24.65
C LEU A 228 -5.38 -8.64 -23.32
N GLN A 229 -4.40 -9.21 -22.61
CA GLN A 229 -3.85 -8.61 -21.39
C GLN A 229 -3.05 -7.34 -21.70
N ASP A 230 -3.04 -6.37 -20.77
CA ASP A 230 -2.30 -5.10 -20.96
C ASP A 230 -0.81 -5.33 -21.23
N LYS A 231 -0.19 -6.34 -20.60
CA LYS A 231 1.22 -6.70 -20.86
C LYS A 231 1.46 -7.06 -22.32
N THR A 232 0.52 -7.75 -22.97
CA THR A 232 0.60 -8.15 -24.37
C THR A 232 0.43 -6.94 -25.29
N PHE A 233 -0.58 -6.09 -25.01
CA PHE A 233 -0.73 -4.82 -25.71
C PHE A 233 0.51 -3.93 -25.57
N ARG A 234 1.13 -3.87 -24.38
CA ARG A 234 2.38 -3.12 -24.13
C ARG A 234 3.55 -3.65 -24.97
N SER A 235 3.68 -4.97 -25.07
CA SER A 235 4.72 -5.61 -25.87
C SER A 235 4.48 -5.37 -27.36
N MET A 236 3.23 -5.52 -27.82
CA MET A 236 2.85 -5.32 -29.21
C MET A 236 2.97 -3.85 -29.65
N ALA A 237 2.67 -2.88 -28.79
CA ALA A 237 2.83 -1.47 -29.05
C ALA A 237 4.30 -1.06 -29.25
N LYS A 238 5.26 -1.79 -28.67
CA LYS A 238 6.69 -1.60 -28.96
C LYS A 238 7.08 -2.04 -30.37
N ALA A 239 6.53 -3.17 -30.83
CA ALA A 239 6.78 -3.71 -32.17
C ALA A 239 5.93 -2.99 -33.25
N HIS A 240 4.76 -2.52 -32.87
CA HIS A 240 3.77 -1.87 -33.73
C HIS A 240 3.28 -0.58 -33.05
N PRO A 241 3.99 0.56 -33.19
CA PRO A 241 3.68 1.82 -32.51
C PRO A 241 2.25 2.33 -32.72
N GLN A 242 1.63 1.98 -33.84
CA GLN A 242 0.22 2.30 -34.15
C GLN A 242 -0.78 1.63 -33.20
N ILE A 243 -0.38 0.65 -32.37
CA ILE A 243 -1.24 0.04 -31.35
C ILE A 243 -1.25 0.85 -30.04
N SER A 244 -0.32 1.80 -29.87
CA SER A 244 -0.20 2.57 -28.62
C SER A 244 -1.47 3.34 -28.24
N PRO A 245 -2.13 4.10 -29.14
CA PRO A 245 -3.36 4.84 -28.79
C PRO A 245 -4.50 3.91 -28.34
N LEU A 246 -4.69 2.79 -29.04
CA LEU A 246 -5.70 1.79 -28.67
C LEU A 246 -5.40 1.14 -27.31
N ARG A 247 -4.12 0.86 -27.02
CA ARG A 247 -3.70 0.35 -25.72
C ARG A 247 -4.00 1.35 -24.61
N GLU A 248 -3.64 2.62 -24.82
CA GLU A 248 -3.85 3.68 -23.84
C GLU A 248 -5.34 3.88 -23.56
N LEU A 249 -6.17 3.91 -24.60
CA LEU A 249 -7.63 3.97 -24.46
C LEU A 249 -8.16 2.79 -23.61
N ARG A 250 -7.82 1.56 -24.01
CA ARG A 250 -8.29 0.35 -23.30
C ARG A 250 -7.82 0.31 -21.85
N HIS A 251 -6.56 0.68 -21.61
CA HIS A 251 -6.00 0.77 -20.25
C HIS A 251 -6.77 1.79 -19.42
N SER A 252 -6.99 2.96 -19.97
CA SER A 252 -7.73 4.03 -19.31
C SER A 252 -9.16 3.63 -19.02
N LEU A 253 -9.91 3.16 -20.01
CA LEU A 253 -11.29 2.69 -19.84
C LEU A 253 -11.41 1.54 -18.83
N GLY A 254 -10.44 0.63 -18.82
CA GLY A 254 -10.41 -0.50 -17.89
C GLY A 254 -10.13 -0.12 -16.42
N GLN A 255 -9.44 1.00 -16.20
CA GLN A 255 -9.11 1.51 -14.86
C GLN A 255 -10.09 2.55 -14.33
N MET A 256 -11.06 2.95 -15.12
CA MET A 256 -12.01 4.02 -14.79
C MET A 256 -13.21 3.51 -13.98
N ARG A 257 -13.01 3.33 -12.69
CA ARG A 257 -14.04 2.90 -11.75
C ARG A 257 -14.52 4.06 -10.87
N LEU A 258 -14.91 5.18 -11.47
CA LEU A 258 -15.45 6.34 -10.75
C LEU A 258 -16.62 5.99 -9.81
N ASN A 259 -17.45 5.02 -10.21
CA ASN A 259 -18.62 4.60 -9.44
C ASN A 259 -18.28 3.77 -8.19
N THR A 260 -17.13 3.10 -8.15
CA THR A 260 -16.69 2.32 -6.99
C THR A 260 -15.86 3.15 -6.00
N PHE A 261 -15.44 4.34 -6.42
CA PHE A 261 -14.63 5.25 -5.63
C PHE A 261 -15.47 5.91 -4.54
N ARG A 262 -15.22 5.57 -3.27
CA ARG A 262 -16.00 6.03 -2.14
C ARG A 262 -15.44 7.33 -1.58
N VAL A 263 -16.21 8.42 -1.74
CA VAL A 263 -15.99 9.69 -1.06
C VAL A 263 -17.22 9.99 -0.21
N ARG A 264 -17.02 10.36 1.05
CA ARG A 264 -18.12 10.72 1.96
C ARG A 264 -18.52 12.18 1.76
N GLY A 265 -19.65 12.59 2.35
CA GLY A 265 -20.18 13.97 2.23
C GLY A 265 -19.25 15.06 2.79
N ASP A 266 -18.24 14.70 3.57
CA ASP A 266 -17.17 15.61 4.02
C ASP A 266 -15.99 15.71 3.03
N ALA A 267 -16.20 15.29 1.78
CA ALA A 267 -15.22 15.35 0.69
C ALA A 267 -13.93 14.56 0.98
N ARG A 268 -14.02 13.40 1.67
CA ARG A 268 -12.85 12.57 1.97
C ARG A 268 -12.99 11.15 1.47
N ASN A 269 -11.93 10.66 0.82
CA ASN A 269 -11.76 9.25 0.49
C ASN A 269 -11.21 8.51 1.72
N ARG A 270 -12.02 7.61 2.27
CA ARG A 270 -11.66 6.75 3.39
C ARG A 270 -11.83 5.29 3.00
N THR A 271 -10.75 4.55 3.15
CA THR A 271 -10.71 3.11 2.89
C THR A 271 -9.95 2.41 3.99
N LEU A 272 -10.21 1.13 4.19
CA LEU A 272 -9.39 0.32 5.07
C LEU A 272 -7.99 0.17 4.47
N LEU A 273 -6.97 0.50 5.23
CA LEU A 273 -5.57 0.38 4.83
C LEU A 273 -5.08 -1.05 4.79
N SER A 274 -5.81 -1.98 5.43
CA SER A 274 -5.47 -3.40 5.54
C SER A 274 -4.01 -3.60 5.98
N PRO A 275 -3.65 -3.18 7.19
CA PRO A 275 -2.29 -3.24 7.69
C PRO A 275 -1.77 -4.67 7.68
N PHE A 276 -0.47 -4.83 7.41
CA PHE A 276 0.19 -6.14 7.32
C PHE A 276 -0.43 -7.08 6.26
N GLY A 277 -1.13 -6.56 5.25
CA GLY A 277 -1.80 -7.33 4.20
C GLY A 277 -0.82 -8.06 3.26
N GLY A 278 0.29 -7.44 2.93
CA GLY A 278 1.32 -7.99 2.07
C GLY A 278 2.31 -8.92 2.79
N LYS A 279 2.97 -9.83 2.07
CA LYS A 279 4.02 -10.70 2.61
C LYS A 279 5.17 -9.93 3.28
N THR A 280 5.49 -8.75 2.78
CA THR A 280 6.50 -7.83 3.33
C THR A 280 5.97 -6.96 4.49
N GLY A 281 4.77 -7.24 4.99
CA GLY A 281 4.13 -6.46 6.05
C GLY A 281 3.59 -5.10 5.58
N ARG A 282 3.63 -4.79 4.29
CA ARG A 282 3.03 -3.57 3.73
C ARG A 282 1.51 -3.58 3.87
N ASN A 283 0.92 -2.41 3.93
CA ASN A 283 -0.52 -2.24 3.82
C ASN A 283 -1.01 -2.71 2.45
N GLN A 284 -2.23 -3.22 2.39
CA GLN A 284 -2.84 -3.70 1.16
C GLN A 284 -4.29 -3.19 1.03
N PRO A 285 -4.48 -1.87 0.86
CA PRO A 285 -5.81 -1.28 0.69
C PRO A 285 -6.46 -1.75 -0.62
N SER A 286 -7.78 -1.59 -0.71
CA SER A 286 -8.54 -1.90 -1.92
C SER A 286 -8.03 -1.09 -3.12
N THR A 287 -7.66 -1.77 -4.20
CA THR A 287 -7.19 -1.13 -5.44
C THR A 287 -8.30 -0.38 -6.18
N THR A 288 -9.57 -0.56 -5.81
CA THR A 288 -10.73 0.07 -6.46
C THR A 288 -11.31 1.23 -5.64
N GLU A 289 -11.12 1.21 -4.32
CA GLU A 289 -11.68 2.22 -3.40
C GLU A 289 -10.64 3.23 -2.95
N PHE A 290 -9.36 2.85 -2.91
CA PHE A 290 -8.26 3.71 -2.49
C PHE A 290 -7.74 4.53 -3.67
N ILE A 291 -7.71 5.87 -3.52
CA ILE A 291 -7.38 6.77 -4.64
C ILE A 291 -5.98 6.51 -5.22
N PHE A 292 -5.00 6.16 -4.40
CA PHE A 292 -3.65 5.81 -4.86
C PHE A 292 -3.54 4.41 -5.46
N GLY A 293 -4.52 3.53 -5.20
CA GLY A 293 -4.63 2.20 -5.82
C GLY A 293 -5.35 2.22 -7.16
N SER A 294 -6.11 3.28 -7.43
CA SER A 294 -6.86 3.51 -8.67
C SER A 294 -5.97 4.04 -9.80
N SER A 295 -6.56 4.34 -10.94
CA SER A 295 -5.86 4.95 -12.08
C SER A 295 -5.12 6.23 -11.68
N VAL A 296 -3.87 6.38 -12.13
CA VAL A 296 -2.98 7.47 -11.72
C VAL A 296 -3.57 8.87 -11.98
N TRP A 297 -4.29 9.06 -13.08
CA TRP A 297 -4.92 10.34 -13.40
C TRP A 297 -5.96 10.78 -12.36
N LEU A 298 -6.67 9.84 -11.70
CA LEU A 298 -7.65 10.13 -10.66
C LEU A 298 -7.04 10.81 -9.43
N ARG A 299 -5.75 10.71 -9.24
CA ARG A 299 -5.03 11.43 -8.18
C ARG A 299 -5.15 12.94 -8.33
N GLY A 300 -5.42 13.46 -9.53
CA GLY A 300 -5.78 14.86 -9.75
C GLY A 300 -7.04 15.32 -9.01
N LEU A 301 -7.87 14.40 -8.50
CA LEU A 301 -8.97 14.73 -7.59
C LEU A 301 -8.51 15.07 -6.18
N ILE A 302 -7.28 14.70 -5.77
CA ILE A 302 -6.74 15.05 -4.45
C ILE A 302 -6.48 16.54 -4.43
N LYS A 303 -7.23 17.25 -3.57
CA LYS A 303 -7.17 18.71 -3.44
C LYS A 303 -7.37 19.09 -1.98
N PRO A 304 -6.50 19.93 -1.41
CA PRO A 304 -6.70 20.43 -0.05
C PRO A 304 -7.95 21.28 0.03
N ALA A 305 -8.54 21.38 1.22
CA ALA A 305 -9.63 22.31 1.50
C ALA A 305 -9.12 23.77 1.49
N GLU A 306 -10.04 24.73 1.38
CA GLU A 306 -9.70 26.15 1.51
C GLU A 306 -9.02 26.44 2.84
N GLY A 307 -7.93 27.20 2.80
CA GLY A 307 -7.10 27.50 3.97
C GLY A 307 -6.14 26.36 4.37
N TRP A 308 -6.10 25.24 3.61
CA TRP A 308 -5.27 24.07 3.89
C TRP A 308 -4.27 23.79 2.77
N GLY A 309 -3.23 23.04 3.12
CA GLY A 309 -2.29 22.46 2.18
C GLY A 309 -2.10 20.97 2.47
N ILE A 310 -1.59 20.26 1.47
CA ILE A 310 -1.15 18.86 1.58
C ILE A 310 0.30 18.75 1.18
N ALA A 311 1.00 17.80 1.75
CA ALA A 311 2.36 17.45 1.35
C ALA A 311 2.50 15.94 1.17
N TYR A 312 3.09 15.53 0.06
CA TYR A 312 3.47 14.16 -0.23
C TYR A 312 4.96 14.03 0.06
N LEU A 313 5.29 13.23 1.06
CA LEU A 313 6.64 13.07 1.59
C LEU A 313 7.13 11.65 1.31
N ASP A 314 8.30 11.50 0.69
CA ASP A 314 8.91 10.19 0.44
C ASP A 314 10.38 10.14 0.83
N TRP A 315 10.91 8.91 1.02
CA TRP A 315 12.35 8.73 1.19
C TRP A 315 13.04 8.68 -0.16
N SER A 316 14.09 9.47 -0.30
CA SER A 316 14.91 9.47 -1.51
C SER A 316 15.61 8.11 -1.66
N GLN A 317 15.34 7.40 -2.78
CA GLN A 317 15.93 6.10 -3.14
C GLN A 317 15.89 5.05 -2.00
N GLN A 318 14.78 4.93 -1.29
CA GLN A 318 14.62 4.11 -0.09
C GLN A 318 15.19 2.70 -0.22
N GLU A 319 14.85 1.95 -1.29
CA GLU A 319 15.28 0.55 -1.43
C GLU A 319 16.81 0.42 -1.52
N PHE A 320 17.48 1.36 -2.20
CA PHE A 320 18.95 1.39 -2.28
C PHE A 320 19.58 1.69 -0.91
N ALA A 321 19.03 2.66 -0.20
CA ALA A 321 19.51 3.07 1.11
C ALA A 321 19.34 1.95 2.16
N VAL A 322 18.16 1.30 2.17
CA VAL A 322 17.91 0.12 3.03
C VAL A 322 18.89 -1.01 2.74
N ALA A 323 19.15 -1.29 1.45
CA ALA A 323 20.14 -2.30 1.06
C ALA A 323 21.56 -1.93 1.53
N ALA A 324 21.96 -0.66 1.37
CA ALA A 324 23.26 -0.15 1.82
C ALA A 324 23.45 -0.26 3.34
N ALA A 325 22.42 0.11 4.09
CA ALA A 325 22.46 0.07 5.55
C ALA A 325 22.51 -1.37 6.08
N LEU A 326 21.56 -2.22 5.66
CA LEU A 326 21.44 -3.60 6.17
C LEU A 326 22.61 -4.50 5.78
N SER A 327 23.18 -4.28 4.58
CA SER A 327 24.35 -5.04 4.15
C SER A 327 25.68 -4.56 4.74
N GLY A 328 25.72 -3.31 5.22
CA GLY A 328 26.96 -2.65 5.63
C GLY A 328 27.92 -2.38 4.46
N ASP A 329 27.44 -2.37 3.20
CA ASP A 329 28.29 -2.12 2.03
C ASP A 329 28.70 -0.66 1.97
N SER A 330 29.97 -0.38 2.29
CA SER A 330 30.51 0.98 2.36
C SER A 330 30.47 1.71 1.01
N ALA A 331 30.60 1.00 -0.11
CA ALA A 331 30.51 1.61 -1.42
C ALA A 331 29.06 2.05 -1.73
N MET A 332 28.05 1.27 -1.34
CA MET A 332 26.64 1.67 -1.43
C MET A 332 26.33 2.85 -0.50
N GLN A 333 26.82 2.82 0.74
CA GLN A 333 26.62 3.91 1.69
C GLN A 333 27.23 5.23 1.18
N GLN A 334 28.45 5.19 0.64
CA GLN A 334 29.08 6.36 0.01
C GLN A 334 28.33 6.83 -1.24
N ALA A 335 27.86 5.88 -2.07
CA ALA A 335 27.06 6.22 -3.23
C ALA A 335 25.74 6.91 -2.83
N TYR A 336 25.07 6.44 -1.77
CA TYR A 336 23.89 7.12 -1.23
C TYR A 336 24.20 8.53 -0.70
N ALA A 337 25.26 8.66 0.08
CA ALA A 337 25.70 9.95 0.64
C ALA A 337 26.08 10.99 -0.43
N SER A 338 26.41 10.56 -1.66
CA SER A 338 26.67 11.47 -2.80
C SER A 338 25.41 12.22 -3.29
N GLY A 339 24.21 11.79 -2.88
CA GLY A 339 22.92 12.32 -3.31
C GLY A 339 22.40 11.75 -4.65
N ASP A 340 23.24 11.09 -5.45
CA ASP A 340 22.84 10.40 -6.67
C ASP A 340 23.53 9.02 -6.79
N PRO A 341 23.04 8.00 -6.08
CA PRO A 341 23.66 6.68 -6.04
C PRO A 341 23.74 6.01 -7.42
N TYR A 342 22.88 6.37 -8.34
CA TYR A 342 22.88 5.82 -9.69
C TYR A 342 24.05 6.35 -10.53
N LEU A 343 24.30 7.64 -10.45
CA LEU A 343 25.45 8.25 -11.10
C LEU A 343 26.76 7.82 -10.44
N GLU A 344 26.77 7.73 -9.12
CA GLU A 344 27.95 7.28 -8.39
C GLU A 344 28.29 5.82 -8.71
N PHE A 345 27.28 4.94 -8.85
CA PHE A 345 27.51 3.61 -9.37
C PHE A 345 28.11 3.62 -10.78
N ALA A 346 27.67 4.50 -11.68
CA ALA A 346 28.25 4.61 -13.00
C ALA A 346 29.74 5.04 -12.97
N LYS A 347 30.11 5.95 -12.04
CA LYS A 347 31.51 6.36 -11.81
C LYS A 347 32.34 5.20 -11.26
N LEU A 348 31.88 4.54 -10.21
CA LEU A 348 32.57 3.39 -9.59
C LEU A 348 32.76 2.24 -10.57
N ALA A 349 31.82 2.04 -11.50
CA ALA A 349 31.90 1.03 -12.56
C ALA A 349 32.75 1.47 -13.77
N GLY A 350 33.35 2.66 -13.72
CA GLY A 350 34.20 3.20 -14.78
C GLY A 350 33.45 3.52 -16.09
N ALA A 351 32.14 3.74 -16.04
CA ALA A 351 31.31 4.01 -17.22
C ALA A 351 31.29 5.51 -17.57
N VAL A 352 31.53 6.36 -16.58
CA VAL A 352 31.61 7.82 -16.73
C VAL A 352 32.79 8.36 -15.93
N PRO A 353 33.33 9.54 -16.26
CA PRO A 353 34.43 10.13 -15.51
C PRO A 353 34.00 10.60 -14.11
N PRO A 354 34.93 10.78 -13.15
CA PRO A 354 34.59 11.14 -11.77
C PRO A 354 33.84 12.47 -11.62
N ASP A 355 34.05 13.42 -12.53
CA ASP A 355 33.40 14.73 -12.58
C ASP A 355 32.05 14.73 -13.30
N ALA A 356 31.57 13.56 -13.76
CA ALA A 356 30.27 13.43 -14.39
C ALA A 356 29.13 13.92 -13.50
N THR A 357 28.16 14.59 -14.12
CA THR A 357 26.95 15.11 -13.46
C THR A 357 25.70 14.56 -14.15
N LYS A 358 24.55 14.65 -13.46
CA LYS A 358 23.23 14.32 -14.02
C LYS A 358 22.94 15.05 -15.35
N LYS A 359 23.48 16.27 -15.49
CA LYS A 359 23.28 17.08 -16.70
C LYS A 359 24.21 16.67 -17.85
N SER A 360 25.45 16.30 -17.54
CA SER A 360 26.43 15.91 -18.58
C SER A 360 26.28 14.49 -19.08
N HIS A 361 25.82 13.53 -18.21
CA HIS A 361 25.68 12.10 -18.51
C HIS A 361 24.28 11.56 -18.17
N PRO A 362 23.20 12.13 -18.70
CA PRO A 362 21.84 11.73 -18.33
C PRO A 362 21.47 10.31 -18.80
N LYS A 363 22.03 9.86 -19.94
CA LYS A 363 21.74 8.52 -20.51
C LYS A 363 22.39 7.41 -19.70
N GLU A 364 23.64 7.57 -19.34
CA GLU A 364 24.39 6.64 -18.50
C GLU A 364 23.75 6.55 -17.11
N ARG A 365 23.45 7.69 -16.50
CA ARG A 365 22.73 7.73 -15.24
C ARG A 365 21.40 6.98 -15.29
N ALA A 366 20.60 7.20 -16.35
CA ALA A 366 19.33 6.49 -16.55
C ALA A 366 19.53 4.97 -16.69
N LEU A 367 20.54 4.54 -17.45
CA LEU A 367 20.88 3.13 -17.64
C LEU A 367 21.27 2.47 -16.29
N TYR A 368 22.09 3.14 -15.50
CA TYR A 368 22.54 2.66 -14.21
C TYR A 368 21.42 2.69 -13.16
N LYS A 369 20.50 3.67 -13.20
CA LYS A 369 19.27 3.68 -12.41
C LYS A 369 18.42 2.44 -12.68
N GLU A 370 18.16 2.14 -13.97
CA GLU A 370 17.38 0.95 -14.35
C GLU A 370 18.06 -0.34 -13.90
N THR A 371 19.39 -0.39 -13.91
CA THR A 371 20.17 -1.54 -13.43
C THR A 371 19.99 -1.75 -11.92
N VAL A 372 20.14 -0.70 -11.11
CA VAL A 372 19.93 -0.76 -9.66
C VAL A 372 18.51 -1.20 -9.32
N LEU A 373 17.52 -0.60 -9.97
CA LEU A 373 16.12 -0.98 -9.78
C LEU A 373 15.87 -2.44 -10.18
N ALA A 374 16.47 -2.90 -11.28
CA ALA A 374 16.37 -4.29 -11.71
C ALA A 374 16.95 -5.26 -10.68
N VAL A 375 18.10 -4.93 -10.08
CA VAL A 375 18.72 -5.73 -9.01
C VAL A 375 17.82 -5.76 -7.79
N ASN A 376 17.29 -4.63 -7.35
CA ASN A 376 16.38 -4.53 -6.20
C ASN A 376 15.12 -5.39 -6.38
N TYR A 377 14.63 -5.53 -7.64
CA TYR A 377 13.50 -6.42 -7.97
C TYR A 377 13.93 -7.84 -8.37
N GLY A 378 15.21 -8.17 -8.27
CA GLY A 378 15.74 -9.50 -8.61
C GLY A 378 15.57 -9.88 -10.09
N MET A 379 15.60 -8.91 -11.01
CA MET A 379 15.47 -9.17 -12.45
C MET A 379 16.69 -9.91 -12.98
N GLY A 380 16.46 -10.90 -13.85
CA GLY A 380 17.53 -11.53 -14.63
C GLY A 380 17.94 -10.68 -15.84
N ALA A 381 19.02 -11.09 -16.49
CA ALA A 381 19.61 -10.34 -17.62
C ALA A 381 18.64 -10.14 -18.80
N GLU A 382 17.79 -11.10 -19.10
CA GLU A 382 16.82 -11.01 -20.19
C GLU A 382 15.76 -9.90 -19.89
N SER A 383 15.18 -9.95 -18.68
CA SER A 383 14.19 -8.94 -18.26
C SER A 383 14.81 -7.54 -18.16
N LEU A 384 16.06 -7.44 -17.72
CA LEU A 384 16.78 -6.16 -17.72
C LEU A 384 17.04 -5.65 -19.15
N ALA A 385 17.50 -6.54 -20.05
CA ALA A 385 17.74 -6.21 -21.46
C ALA A 385 16.48 -5.63 -22.13
N ASP A 386 15.33 -6.28 -21.92
CA ASP A 386 14.03 -5.79 -22.40
C ASP A 386 13.67 -4.42 -21.81
N ARG A 387 13.96 -4.20 -20.54
CA ARG A 387 13.64 -2.96 -19.84
C ARG A 387 14.50 -1.78 -20.34
N ILE A 388 15.80 -2.00 -20.51
CA ILE A 388 16.75 -0.97 -20.98
C ILE A 388 16.84 -0.87 -22.51
N GLN A 389 16.11 -1.70 -23.24
CA GLN A 389 16.14 -1.76 -24.72
C GLN A 389 17.56 -1.95 -25.27
N GLN A 390 18.32 -2.87 -24.65
CA GLN A 390 19.70 -3.18 -25.03
C GLN A 390 19.87 -4.70 -25.21
N PRO A 391 20.87 -5.16 -25.95
CA PRO A 391 21.19 -6.59 -26.04
C PRO A 391 21.43 -7.23 -24.68
N VAL A 392 21.09 -8.53 -24.54
CA VAL A 392 21.26 -9.30 -23.29
C VAL A 392 22.70 -9.27 -22.77
N ILE A 393 23.69 -9.19 -23.69
CA ILE A 393 25.11 -9.12 -23.29
C ILE A 393 25.42 -7.83 -22.50
N VAL A 394 24.79 -6.71 -22.86
CA VAL A 394 24.92 -5.43 -22.12
C VAL A 394 24.30 -5.56 -20.74
N ALA A 395 23.11 -6.14 -20.64
CA ALA A 395 22.44 -6.39 -19.36
C ALA A 395 23.27 -7.33 -18.44
N LYS A 396 23.88 -8.38 -19.00
CA LYS A 396 24.80 -9.26 -18.26
C LYS A 396 26.03 -8.50 -17.74
N ASP A 397 26.61 -7.61 -18.55
CA ASP A 397 27.76 -6.80 -18.14
C ASP A 397 27.38 -5.81 -17.01
N LEU A 398 26.23 -5.17 -17.10
CA LEU A 398 25.73 -4.26 -16.06
C LEU A 398 25.49 -4.98 -14.73
N LEU A 399 24.85 -6.17 -14.75
CA LEU A 399 24.65 -6.97 -13.56
C LEU A 399 26.00 -7.45 -12.97
N ARG A 400 26.96 -7.84 -13.82
CA ARG A 400 28.31 -8.20 -13.39
C ARG A 400 29.02 -7.01 -12.72
N LYS A 401 28.96 -5.82 -13.31
CA LYS A 401 29.52 -4.58 -12.76
C LYS A 401 28.90 -4.26 -11.41
N HIS A 402 27.57 -4.35 -11.29
CA HIS A 402 26.89 -4.15 -10.00
C HIS A 402 27.39 -5.12 -8.93
N ARG A 403 27.53 -6.41 -9.28
CA ARG A 403 28.03 -7.42 -8.35
C ARG A 403 29.51 -7.20 -7.96
N GLN A 404 30.31 -6.67 -8.87
CA GLN A 404 31.71 -6.34 -8.60
C GLN A 404 31.89 -5.08 -7.75
N THR A 405 31.06 -4.06 -7.99
CA THR A 405 31.09 -2.78 -7.26
C THR A 405 30.56 -2.95 -5.83
N PHE A 406 29.45 -3.63 -5.65
CA PHE A 406 28.76 -3.78 -4.37
C PHE A 406 28.85 -5.22 -3.83
N ARG A 407 30.06 -5.70 -3.59
CA ARG A 407 30.32 -7.09 -3.20
C ARG A 407 29.72 -7.46 -1.85
N THR A 408 29.82 -6.55 -0.88
CA THR A 408 29.30 -6.79 0.48
C THR A 408 27.79 -6.96 0.46
N PHE A 409 27.08 -6.14 -0.30
CA PHE A 409 25.64 -6.29 -0.52
C PHE A 409 25.29 -7.67 -1.11
N TRP A 410 25.99 -8.10 -2.14
CA TRP A 410 25.68 -9.40 -2.76
C TRP A 410 25.97 -10.57 -1.83
N ASN A 411 27.08 -10.53 -1.08
CA ASN A 411 27.39 -11.56 -0.08
C ASN A 411 26.31 -11.60 1.02
N TRP A 412 25.86 -10.46 1.49
CA TRP A 412 24.77 -10.33 2.45
C TRP A 412 23.45 -10.88 1.87
N SER A 413 23.11 -10.52 0.64
CA SER A 413 21.88 -10.97 -0.02
C SER A 413 21.87 -12.48 -0.25
N ASP A 414 22.95 -13.04 -0.80
CA ASP A 414 23.09 -14.46 -1.03
C ASP A 414 23.07 -15.24 0.32
N GLY A 415 23.77 -14.73 1.35
CA GLY A 415 23.78 -15.33 2.69
C GLY A 415 22.41 -15.35 3.37
N ASN A 416 21.59 -14.32 3.17
CA ASN A 416 20.20 -14.31 3.68
C ASN A 416 19.31 -15.33 2.96
N VAL A 417 19.50 -15.52 1.66
CA VAL A 417 18.79 -16.56 0.92
C VAL A 417 19.17 -17.94 1.44
N ASP A 418 20.46 -18.20 1.60
CA ASP A 418 20.97 -19.48 2.15
C ASP A 418 20.44 -19.71 3.58
N TYR A 419 20.47 -18.67 4.43
CA TYR A 419 19.90 -18.73 5.77
C TYR A 419 18.41 -19.08 5.74
N ALA A 420 17.64 -18.43 4.87
CA ALA A 420 16.21 -18.69 4.71
C ALA A 420 15.91 -20.12 4.25
N LEU A 421 16.74 -20.66 3.34
CA LEU A 421 16.62 -22.03 2.85
C LEU A 421 16.91 -23.06 3.96
N LEU A 422 17.90 -22.78 4.82
CA LEU A 422 18.29 -23.64 5.92
C LEU A 422 17.30 -23.59 7.07
N HIS A 423 16.98 -22.38 7.55
CA HIS A 423 16.17 -22.16 8.75
C HIS A 423 14.68 -22.02 8.49
N LYS A 424 14.27 -22.05 7.21
CA LYS A 424 12.86 -21.96 6.77
C LYS A 424 12.14 -20.66 7.17
N LYS A 425 12.88 -19.60 7.51
CA LYS A 425 12.30 -18.30 7.88
C LYS A 425 13.31 -17.16 7.71
N LEU A 426 12.77 -15.94 7.49
CA LEU A 426 13.45 -14.65 7.63
C LEU A 426 12.59 -13.71 8.46
N TRP A 427 13.19 -12.67 9.04
CA TRP A 427 12.48 -11.63 9.79
C TRP A 427 13.16 -10.26 9.65
N THR A 428 12.38 -9.21 9.84
CA THR A 428 12.82 -7.82 9.90
C THR A 428 13.40 -7.47 11.26
N VAL A 429 13.91 -6.26 11.39
CA VAL A 429 14.44 -5.71 12.65
C VAL A 429 13.39 -5.76 13.78
N PHE A 430 12.10 -5.51 13.48
CA PHE A 430 11.00 -5.59 14.45
C PHE A 430 10.19 -6.88 14.36
N GLY A 431 10.80 -7.96 13.84
CA GLY A 431 10.29 -9.31 13.94
C GLY A 431 9.14 -9.67 13.00
N TRP A 432 8.80 -8.84 11.98
CA TRP A 432 7.92 -9.30 10.93
C TRP A 432 8.60 -10.41 10.15
N GLN A 433 8.00 -11.60 10.13
CA GLN A 433 8.65 -12.76 9.56
C GLN A 433 7.98 -13.29 8.30
N ILE A 434 8.74 -14.06 7.51
CA ILE A 434 8.22 -14.88 6.43
C ILE A 434 8.68 -16.32 6.62
N GLN A 435 7.75 -17.26 6.56
CA GLN A 435 8.00 -18.69 6.55
C GLN A 435 8.29 -19.16 5.12
N VAL A 436 9.27 -20.04 4.99
CA VAL A 436 9.68 -20.57 3.68
C VAL A 436 9.11 -21.97 3.52
N SER A 437 7.98 -22.06 2.82
CA SER A 437 7.27 -23.30 2.53
C SER A 437 7.04 -23.49 1.03
N GLY A 438 7.09 -24.75 0.54
CA GLY A 438 6.84 -25.11 -0.85
C GLY A 438 7.94 -24.69 -1.85
N PRO A 439 7.62 -24.54 -3.15
CA PRO A 439 8.58 -24.12 -4.17
C PRO A 439 9.12 -22.73 -3.88
N ILE A 440 10.44 -22.62 -3.75
CA ILE A 440 11.09 -21.41 -3.25
C ILE A 440 11.45 -20.50 -4.41
N ASN A 441 11.01 -19.25 -4.35
CA ASN A 441 11.49 -18.19 -5.21
C ASN A 441 12.63 -17.43 -4.49
N ALA A 442 13.88 -17.78 -4.77
CA ALA A 442 15.05 -17.14 -4.18
C ALA A 442 15.07 -15.60 -4.37
N ARG A 443 14.55 -15.10 -5.49
CA ARG A 443 14.42 -13.65 -5.74
C ARG A 443 13.49 -12.97 -4.74
N SER A 444 12.39 -13.64 -4.41
CA SER A 444 11.43 -13.11 -3.42
C SER A 444 12.05 -13.04 -2.03
N LEU A 445 12.92 -14.00 -1.67
CA LEU A 445 13.63 -13.99 -0.39
C LEU A 445 14.71 -12.92 -0.36
N ALA A 446 15.51 -12.78 -1.43
CA ALA A 446 16.53 -11.72 -1.53
C ALA A 446 15.92 -10.31 -1.34
N ASN A 447 14.73 -10.08 -1.89
CA ASN A 447 14.06 -8.77 -1.80
C ASN A 447 13.28 -8.57 -0.50
N PHE A 448 12.96 -9.65 0.23
CA PHE A 448 12.11 -9.58 1.41
C PHE A 448 12.65 -8.60 2.45
N LEU A 449 13.93 -8.72 2.82
CA LEU A 449 14.50 -7.88 3.88
C LEU A 449 14.51 -6.40 3.52
N MET A 450 14.81 -6.05 2.27
CA MET A 450 14.78 -4.64 1.83
C MET A 450 13.39 -4.06 1.89
N GLN A 451 12.41 -4.74 1.28
CA GLN A 451 11.03 -4.25 1.22
C GLN A 451 10.32 -4.30 2.57
N ALA A 452 10.59 -5.32 3.38
CA ALA A 452 9.93 -5.48 4.67
C ALA A 452 10.50 -4.51 5.72
N ASN A 453 11.80 -4.23 5.73
CA ASN A 453 12.37 -3.18 6.60
C ASN A 453 12.00 -1.77 6.12
N GLY A 454 11.84 -1.54 4.80
CA GLY A 454 11.21 -0.31 4.31
C GLY A 454 9.77 -0.14 4.82
N ALA A 455 9.00 -1.22 4.93
CA ALA A 455 7.67 -1.19 5.55
C ALA A 455 7.73 -0.95 7.08
N GLU A 456 8.78 -1.44 7.79
CA GLU A 456 9.00 -1.10 9.21
C GLU A 456 9.25 0.41 9.38
N MET A 457 10.10 1.00 8.52
CA MET A 457 10.35 2.44 8.53
C MET A 457 9.06 3.24 8.36
N LEU A 458 8.23 2.88 7.38
CA LEU A 458 6.95 3.55 7.15
C LEU A 458 6.03 3.45 8.36
N ARG A 459 5.97 2.29 9.02
CA ARG A 459 5.18 2.09 10.24
C ARG A 459 5.65 2.99 11.38
N VAL A 460 6.96 3.02 11.65
CA VAL A 460 7.53 3.88 12.70
C VAL A 460 7.26 5.35 12.39
N ALA A 461 7.46 5.79 11.15
CA ALA A 461 7.17 7.15 10.74
C ALA A 461 5.70 7.54 10.97
N CYS A 462 4.75 6.67 10.56
CA CYS A 462 3.32 6.91 10.80
C CYS A 462 2.96 6.93 12.30
N ILE A 463 3.59 6.09 13.12
CA ILE A 463 3.44 6.12 14.58
C ILE A 463 3.86 7.49 15.11
N LEU A 464 5.12 7.89 14.84
CA LEU A 464 5.69 9.13 15.34
C LEU A 464 4.88 10.35 14.89
N MET A 465 4.52 10.43 13.62
CA MET A 465 3.71 11.53 13.08
C MET A 465 2.34 11.62 13.75
N THR A 466 1.61 10.51 13.84
CA THR A 466 0.25 10.53 14.38
C THR A 466 0.22 10.75 15.89
N GLU A 467 1.23 10.31 16.63
CA GLU A 467 1.41 10.60 18.07
C GLU A 467 1.80 12.05 18.31
N ALA A 468 2.57 12.69 17.39
CA ALA A 468 2.85 14.11 17.40
C ALA A 468 1.66 14.99 16.95
N GLY A 469 0.50 14.41 16.65
CA GLY A 469 -0.69 15.12 16.22
C GLY A 469 -0.67 15.59 14.76
N ILE A 470 0.27 15.12 13.95
CA ILE A 470 0.30 15.41 12.50
C ILE A 470 -0.86 14.66 11.83
N ARG A 471 -1.62 15.36 11.00
CA ARG A 471 -2.74 14.78 10.26
C ARG A 471 -2.22 14.01 9.05
N VAL A 472 -1.96 12.73 9.24
CA VAL A 472 -1.56 11.81 8.16
C VAL A 472 -2.81 11.31 7.46
N CYS A 473 -2.96 11.66 6.17
CA CYS A 473 -4.10 11.26 5.34
C CYS A 473 -4.00 9.81 4.88
N ALA A 474 -2.81 9.39 4.47
CA ALA A 474 -2.55 8.00 4.06
C ALA A 474 -1.05 7.70 3.93
N PRO A 475 -0.62 6.46 4.21
CA PRO A 475 0.65 5.92 3.76
C PRO A 475 0.52 5.42 2.31
N VAL A 476 1.52 5.66 1.46
CA VAL A 476 1.52 5.31 0.04
C VAL A 476 2.86 4.70 -0.36
N HIS A 477 2.96 3.38 -0.42
CA HIS A 477 4.21 2.63 -0.70
C HIS A 477 5.32 2.91 0.31
N ASP A 478 6.20 3.86 0.00
CA ASP A 478 7.33 4.36 0.80
C ASP A 478 7.18 5.85 1.15
N ALA A 479 5.97 6.38 0.99
CA ALA A 479 5.66 7.78 1.20
C ALA A 479 4.48 7.95 2.15
N VAL A 480 4.26 9.17 2.62
CA VAL A 480 3.09 9.59 3.38
C VAL A 480 2.48 10.86 2.80
N LEU A 481 1.15 10.92 2.79
CA LEU A 481 0.41 12.14 2.51
C LEU A 481 -0.04 12.74 3.83
N ILE A 482 0.33 14.00 4.10
CA ILE A 482 -0.12 14.78 5.26
C ILE A 482 -0.92 15.99 4.82
N GLU A 483 -1.68 16.56 5.75
CA GLU A 483 -2.36 17.84 5.56
C GLU A 483 -2.20 18.75 6.78
N ALA A 484 -2.20 20.06 6.56
CA ALA A 484 -2.20 21.06 7.62
C ALA A 484 -2.85 22.37 7.15
N PRO A 485 -3.31 23.25 8.10
CA PRO A 485 -3.60 24.64 7.80
C PRO A 485 -2.38 25.31 7.15
N LEU A 486 -2.62 26.28 6.25
CA LEU A 486 -1.54 26.92 5.49
C LEU A 486 -0.48 27.62 6.35
N ASP A 487 -0.88 28.17 7.48
CA ASP A 487 0.00 28.83 8.45
C ASP A 487 0.87 27.86 9.26
N GLU A 488 0.46 26.57 9.40
CA GLU A 488 1.21 25.52 10.07
C GLU A 488 1.95 24.59 9.09
N LEU A 489 1.67 24.67 7.80
CA LEU A 489 2.04 23.64 6.81
C LEU A 489 3.55 23.36 6.78
N GLU A 490 4.38 24.40 6.73
CA GLU A 490 5.86 24.24 6.67
C GLU A 490 6.42 23.62 7.96
N GLU A 491 5.88 24.00 9.11
CA GLU A 491 6.27 23.41 10.40
C GLU A 491 5.90 21.93 10.45
N ARG A 492 4.67 21.58 10.04
CA ARG A 492 4.20 20.18 10.03
C ARG A 492 4.98 19.31 9.04
N ILE A 493 5.36 19.87 7.88
CA ILE A 493 6.26 19.20 6.93
C ILE A 493 7.61 18.92 7.58
N GLY A 494 8.23 19.90 8.23
CA GLY A 494 9.51 19.72 8.92
C GLY A 494 9.45 18.66 10.02
N GLN A 495 8.39 18.64 10.84
CA GLN A 495 8.13 17.63 11.86
C GLN A 495 7.93 16.24 11.27
N ALA A 496 7.20 16.14 10.15
CA ALA A 496 6.96 14.87 9.46
C ALA A 496 8.25 14.32 8.84
N GLN A 497 9.06 15.17 8.20
CA GLN A 497 10.36 14.77 7.67
C GLN A 497 11.31 14.30 8.78
N GLU A 498 11.31 14.96 9.95
CA GLU A 498 12.10 14.49 11.10
C GLU A 498 11.59 13.13 11.61
N SER A 499 10.27 12.92 11.69
CA SER A 499 9.71 11.61 12.03
C SER A 499 10.13 10.51 11.04
N MET A 500 10.24 10.83 9.75
CA MET A 500 10.75 9.91 8.73
C MET A 500 12.24 9.62 8.90
N ARG A 501 13.07 10.64 9.18
CA ARG A 501 14.50 10.44 9.45
C ARG A 501 14.71 9.61 10.70
N GLU A 502 14.00 9.92 11.79
CA GLU A 502 14.05 9.13 13.02
C GLU A 502 13.63 7.67 12.79
N ALA A 503 12.59 7.43 12.02
CA ALA A 503 12.16 6.08 11.64
C ALA A 503 13.27 5.32 10.90
N SER A 504 14.02 5.99 10.02
CA SER A 504 15.16 5.36 9.34
C SER A 504 16.30 5.01 10.32
N ARG A 505 16.63 5.90 11.27
CA ARG A 505 17.63 5.62 12.31
C ARG A 505 17.24 4.41 13.17
N GLN A 506 16.00 4.35 13.63
CA GLN A 506 15.51 3.23 14.46
C GLN A 506 15.54 1.88 13.75
N VAL A 507 15.25 1.86 12.46
CA VAL A 507 15.19 0.59 11.70
C VAL A 507 16.54 0.19 11.13
N LEU A 508 17.43 1.15 10.81
CA LEU A 508 18.66 0.92 10.06
C LEU A 508 19.94 1.14 10.87
N GLY A 509 19.86 1.12 12.22
CA GLY A 509 21.03 1.24 13.07
C GLY A 509 21.75 2.57 12.89
N ASP A 510 21.04 3.68 13.11
CA ASP A 510 21.52 5.06 12.99
C ASP A 510 21.81 5.54 11.56
N PHE A 511 21.51 4.73 10.53
CA PHE A 511 21.61 5.17 9.13
C PHE A 511 20.40 6.04 8.76
N GLU A 512 20.67 7.32 8.48
CA GLU A 512 19.64 8.30 8.18
C GLU A 512 19.37 8.41 6.67
N LEU A 513 18.10 8.35 6.28
CA LEU A 513 17.64 8.59 4.91
C LEU A 513 17.16 10.02 4.74
N THR A 514 17.51 10.61 3.59
CA THR A 514 16.97 11.89 3.15
C THR A 514 15.52 11.74 2.68
N THR A 515 14.77 12.84 2.77
CA THR A 515 13.35 12.88 2.39
C THR A 515 13.08 14.03 1.44
N ASP A 516 12.22 13.81 0.47
CA ASP A 516 11.70 14.82 -0.45
C ASP A 516 10.25 15.17 -0.10
N ALA A 517 9.78 16.36 -0.53
CA ALA A 517 8.41 16.83 -0.27
C ALA A 517 7.82 17.53 -1.49
N ASP A 518 6.70 17.01 -1.98
CA ASP A 518 5.86 17.69 -2.96
C ASP A 518 4.70 18.39 -2.24
N ILE A 519 4.63 19.71 -2.35
CA ILE A 519 3.71 20.54 -1.57
C ILE A 519 2.65 21.15 -2.48
N TYR A 520 1.38 21.00 -2.10
CA TYR A 520 0.23 21.56 -2.81
C TYR A 520 -0.61 22.40 -1.85
N ARG A 521 -0.75 23.69 -2.14
CA ARG A 521 -1.56 24.64 -1.36
C ARG A 521 -2.86 24.92 -2.07
N TYR A 522 -3.98 25.04 -1.34
CA TYR A 522 -5.20 25.47 -1.99
C TYR A 522 -5.00 26.78 -2.78
N PRO A 523 -5.48 26.90 -4.02
CA PRO A 523 -6.39 25.98 -4.74
C PRO A 523 -5.71 24.87 -5.57
N ASP A 524 -4.38 24.73 -5.50
CA ASP A 524 -3.65 23.71 -6.23
C ASP A 524 -4.06 22.29 -5.81
N ARG A 525 -3.78 21.32 -6.69
CA ARG A 525 -4.12 19.91 -6.48
C ARG A 525 -2.91 19.01 -6.69
N TYR A 526 -2.94 17.83 -6.09
CA TYR A 526 -1.94 16.81 -6.36
C TYR A 526 -1.89 16.47 -7.85
N ARG A 527 -0.68 16.36 -8.41
CA ARG A 527 -0.46 16.01 -9.81
C ARG A 527 0.65 14.98 -9.93
N ASP A 528 0.37 13.89 -10.65
CA ASP A 528 1.41 12.96 -11.10
C ASP A 528 1.83 13.40 -12.50
N GLU A 529 2.86 14.25 -12.56
CA GLU A 529 3.30 14.93 -13.79
C GLU A 529 3.79 13.95 -14.86
N GLU A 530 4.37 12.82 -14.46
CA GLU A 530 4.96 11.86 -15.38
C GLU A 530 3.93 10.92 -16.01
N ARG A 531 2.91 10.49 -15.25
CA ARG A 531 2.05 9.36 -15.63
C ARG A 531 0.57 9.70 -15.74
N GLY A 532 0.09 10.71 -15.01
CA GLY A 532 -1.33 11.00 -14.88
C GLY A 532 -1.78 12.26 -15.60
N ARG A 533 -0.90 13.24 -15.78
CA ARG A 533 -1.25 14.59 -16.25
C ARG A 533 -1.87 14.62 -17.62
N ALA A 534 -1.23 14.01 -18.61
CA ALA A 534 -1.70 14.09 -20.00
C ALA A 534 -3.13 13.55 -20.16
N PHE A 535 -3.42 12.44 -19.48
CA PHE A 535 -4.75 11.87 -19.53
C PHE A 535 -5.77 12.67 -18.68
N TRP A 536 -5.35 13.23 -17.55
CA TRP A 536 -6.15 14.18 -16.77
C TRP A 536 -6.57 15.38 -17.62
N ASP A 537 -5.62 16.04 -18.29
CA ASP A 537 -5.87 17.22 -19.11
C ASP A 537 -6.83 16.88 -20.26
N LYS A 538 -6.69 15.70 -20.89
CA LYS A 538 -7.61 15.21 -21.91
C LYS A 538 -9.03 15.02 -21.37
N VAL A 539 -9.20 14.35 -20.24
CA VAL A 539 -10.53 14.17 -19.61
C VAL A 539 -11.15 15.50 -19.22
N MET A 540 -10.34 16.42 -18.68
CA MET A 540 -10.84 17.78 -18.31
C MET A 540 -11.28 18.59 -19.52
N SER A 541 -10.63 18.43 -20.69
CA SER A 541 -11.05 19.13 -21.91
C SER A 541 -12.37 18.62 -22.50
N LEU A 542 -12.78 17.40 -22.16
CA LEU A 542 -14.06 16.81 -22.57
C LEU A 542 -15.20 17.06 -21.57
N LEU A 543 -14.87 17.58 -20.38
CA LEU A 543 -15.87 17.85 -19.35
C LEU A 543 -16.61 19.15 -19.66
N PRO A 544 -17.95 19.14 -19.81
CA PRO A 544 -18.73 20.33 -20.10
C PRO A 544 -18.48 21.47 -19.10
N ASP A 545 -18.45 22.70 -19.59
CA ASP A 545 -18.24 23.89 -18.76
C ASP A 545 -19.42 24.03 -17.77
N PRO A 546 -19.19 24.29 -16.47
CA PRO A 546 -20.26 24.39 -15.48
C PRO A 546 -21.26 25.51 -15.78
N ASP A 547 -20.85 26.53 -16.57
CA ASP A 547 -21.69 27.70 -16.89
C ASP A 547 -22.53 27.51 -18.15
N VAL A 548 -22.50 26.34 -18.82
CA VAL A 548 -23.22 26.05 -20.07
C VAL A 548 -24.36 25.02 -19.88
N ALA A 549 -24.58 24.53 -18.68
CA ALA A 549 -25.60 23.51 -18.36
C ALA A 549 -26.89 24.13 -17.77
#